data_be3a4e6be9975a490a08e10c12ac1d07
#
_entry.id   be3a4e6be9975a490a08e10c12ac1d07
#
_cell.length_a   1.000
_cell.length_b   1.000
_cell.length_c   1.000
_cell.angle_alpha   90.00
_cell.angle_beta   90.00
_cell.angle_gamma   90.00
#
_symmetry.space_group_name_H-M   'P 1'
#
loop_
_entity.id
_entity.type
_entity.pdbx_description
1 polymer ?
#
loop_
_entity_poly.entity_id
_entity_poly.type
_entity_poly.pdbx_seq_one_letter_code
_entity_poly.pdbx_strand_id
1 'polypeptide(L)'
;MSLIEELQSAVSGLAGQVATSIVGIGRGTRGSGVVLAPGKVLTNAHNLRGDQVTVTFADGRRTVGNVTGVDGDGDLAVIDVDTGSAAPLEWGDGDALAVGSAVFGAAASHGGGTRVTFGLVSAVAREFRGPGGRRIDGSVEHTAPLAPGSSGGPLLDANGRLVGLNTNRIGEGFYLALPANAGLRGRVDALARGEAPRKTRLGVAVAPSHIARRMRRSVGLPEREGILVRGVEDGSLAAGAGIEAGDLLVEAGGRSIADADDLFAALGELELPFDLKLVRGAEERTVRVGGGTAATGEA
;
A
#
# COMPACT_ATOMS: atom_id res chain seq x y z
N MET A 1 29.09 28.69 11.89
CA MET A 1 28.63 28.17 10.58
C MET A 1 27.37 28.93 10.17
N SER A 2 27.20 29.21 8.92
CA SER A 2 25.93 29.74 8.43
C SER A 2 24.89 28.61 8.40
N LEU A 3 23.58 28.94 8.41
CA LEU A 3 22.49 27.98 8.29
C LEU A 3 22.65 27.07 7.05
N ILE A 4 23.18 27.61 5.96
CA ILE A 4 23.42 26.86 4.72
C ILE A 4 24.54 25.84 4.90
N GLU A 5 25.61 26.18 5.59
CA GLU A 5 26.72 25.25 5.89
C GLU A 5 26.27 24.13 6.84
N GLU A 6 25.41 24.44 7.80
CA GLU A 6 24.81 23.45 8.70
C GLU A 6 23.91 22.50 7.92
N LEU A 7 23.04 23.01 7.04
CA LEU A 7 22.18 22.20 6.19
C LEU A 7 23.01 21.32 5.23
N GLN A 8 24.04 21.89 4.60
CA GLN A 8 24.96 21.13 3.73
C GLN A 8 25.62 19.98 4.49
N SER A 9 26.11 20.25 5.71
CA SER A 9 26.75 19.23 6.56
C SER A 9 25.75 18.14 6.95
N ALA A 10 24.52 18.50 7.29
CA ALA A 10 23.46 17.56 7.62
C ALA A 10 23.12 16.64 6.43
N VAL A 11 22.90 17.21 5.22
CA VAL A 11 22.61 16.41 4.02
C VAL A 11 23.77 15.50 3.65
N SER A 12 25.00 16.01 3.69
CA SER A 12 26.20 15.22 3.34
C SER A 12 26.47 14.12 4.34
N GLY A 13 26.32 14.40 5.64
CA GLY A 13 26.48 13.42 6.70
C GLY A 13 25.45 12.29 6.58
N LEU A 14 24.19 12.66 6.38
CA LEU A 14 23.08 11.71 6.15
C LEU A 14 23.32 10.84 4.92
N ALA A 15 23.74 11.45 3.81
CA ALA A 15 24.02 10.69 2.58
C ALA A 15 25.09 9.62 2.81
N GLY A 16 26.17 9.93 3.54
CA GLY A 16 27.18 8.94 3.91
C GLY A 16 26.65 7.84 4.85
N GLN A 17 25.87 8.24 5.86
CA GLN A 17 25.32 7.32 6.87
C GLN A 17 24.38 6.26 6.25
N VAL A 18 23.48 6.66 5.34
CA VAL A 18 22.43 5.79 4.83
C VAL A 18 22.77 5.11 3.49
N ALA A 19 23.91 5.45 2.90
CA ALA A 19 24.26 5.02 1.53
C ALA A 19 24.16 3.51 1.35
N THR A 20 24.66 2.72 2.30
CA THR A 20 24.67 1.25 2.20
C THR A 20 23.32 0.61 2.45
N SER A 21 22.40 1.33 3.10
CA SER A 21 21.05 0.84 3.40
C SER A 21 20.07 1.01 2.24
N ILE A 22 20.44 1.73 1.17
CA ILE A 22 19.58 2.04 0.05
C ILE A 22 20.00 1.26 -1.17
N VAL A 23 19.04 0.60 -1.80
CA VAL A 23 19.28 -0.28 -2.95
C VAL A 23 18.40 0.10 -4.15
N GLY A 24 18.89 -0.17 -5.35
CA GLY A 24 18.11 -0.07 -6.57
C GLY A 24 17.34 -1.37 -6.83
N ILE A 25 16.09 -1.25 -7.28
CA ILE A 25 15.19 -2.36 -7.58
C ILE A 25 14.93 -2.45 -9.07
N GLY A 26 15.10 -3.66 -9.61
CA GLY A 26 14.83 -3.96 -11.01
C GLY A 26 15.96 -3.54 -11.95
N ARG A 27 15.83 -3.94 -13.22
CA ARG A 27 16.80 -3.55 -14.26
C ARG A 27 16.70 -2.06 -14.53
N GLY A 28 17.85 -1.37 -14.52
CA GLY A 28 17.92 0.08 -14.77
C GLY A 28 17.35 0.92 -13.61
N THR A 29 17.35 0.41 -12.39
CA THR A 29 16.86 1.11 -11.18
C THR A 29 15.45 1.66 -11.41
N ARG A 30 14.50 0.76 -11.65
CA ARG A 30 13.09 1.10 -11.83
C ARG A 30 12.49 1.70 -10.57
N GLY A 31 12.95 1.24 -9.42
CA GLY A 31 12.59 1.70 -8.09
C GLY A 31 13.76 1.64 -7.14
N SER A 32 13.52 2.04 -5.93
CA SER A 32 14.45 1.96 -4.82
C SER A 32 13.92 0.99 -3.75
N GLY A 33 14.78 0.62 -2.83
CA GLY A 33 14.44 -0.18 -1.67
C GLY A 33 15.32 0.17 -0.48
N VAL A 34 14.94 -0.35 0.68
CA VAL A 34 15.60 -0.13 1.96
C VAL A 34 15.97 -1.45 2.58
N VAL A 35 17.23 -1.63 3.00
CA VAL A 35 17.64 -2.75 3.82
C VAL A 35 17.08 -2.55 5.23
N LEU A 36 16.20 -3.45 5.69
CA LEU A 36 15.57 -3.37 7.02
C LEU A 36 16.16 -4.33 8.05
N ALA A 37 16.72 -5.43 7.56
CA ALA A 37 17.39 -6.44 8.35
C ALA A 37 18.41 -7.16 7.45
N PRO A 38 19.37 -7.90 8.00
CA PRO A 38 20.20 -8.79 7.21
C PRO A 38 19.33 -9.72 6.36
N GLY A 39 19.59 -9.72 5.05
CA GLY A 39 18.81 -10.52 4.11
C GLY A 39 17.44 -9.96 3.70
N LYS A 40 16.98 -8.81 4.23
CA LYS A 40 15.63 -8.29 3.96
C LYS A 40 15.66 -6.87 3.39
N VAL A 41 15.01 -6.69 2.25
CA VAL A 41 14.82 -5.39 1.58
C VAL A 41 13.34 -5.09 1.45
N LEU A 42 12.91 -3.91 1.91
CA LEU A 42 11.58 -3.35 1.70
C LEU A 42 11.56 -2.50 0.43
N THR A 43 10.50 -2.60 -0.34
CA THR A 43 10.21 -1.74 -1.50
C THR A 43 8.71 -1.60 -1.73
N ASN A 44 8.30 -0.84 -2.74
CA ASN A 44 6.92 -0.81 -3.19
C ASN A 44 6.59 -2.03 -4.07
N ALA A 45 5.36 -2.54 -3.95
CA ALA A 45 4.89 -3.68 -4.74
C ALA A 45 4.93 -3.39 -6.25
N HIS A 46 4.62 -2.16 -6.67
CA HIS A 46 4.63 -1.76 -8.09
C HIS A 46 6.03 -1.77 -8.74
N ASN A 47 7.10 -1.83 -7.95
CA ASN A 47 8.46 -1.99 -8.47
C ASN A 47 8.74 -3.41 -8.97
N LEU A 48 7.93 -4.39 -8.57
CA LEU A 48 8.11 -5.80 -8.89
C LEU A 48 7.39 -6.20 -10.18
N ARG A 49 7.92 -7.22 -10.86
CA ARG A 49 7.32 -7.85 -12.05
C ARG A 49 7.47 -9.37 -12.05
N GLY A 50 7.28 -9.98 -10.91
CA GLY A 50 7.42 -11.43 -10.72
C GLY A 50 8.07 -11.75 -9.39
N ASP A 51 8.38 -13.02 -9.19
CA ASP A 51 8.85 -13.54 -7.91
C ASP A 51 10.35 -13.33 -7.69
N GLN A 52 11.08 -12.88 -8.72
CA GLN A 52 12.49 -12.54 -8.63
C GLN A 52 12.76 -11.14 -9.17
N VAL A 53 13.69 -10.44 -8.53
CA VAL A 53 14.08 -9.09 -8.90
C VAL A 53 15.57 -8.86 -8.72
N THR A 54 16.17 -8.09 -9.62
CA THR A 54 17.55 -7.62 -9.45
C THR A 54 17.61 -6.53 -8.41
N VAL A 55 18.46 -6.68 -7.41
CA VAL A 55 18.78 -5.69 -6.38
C VAL A 55 20.19 -5.19 -6.66
N THR A 56 20.35 -3.86 -6.77
CA THR A 56 21.63 -3.18 -6.99
C THR A 56 22.01 -2.41 -5.74
N PHE A 57 23.13 -2.74 -5.13
CA PHE A 57 23.65 -2.09 -3.93
C PHE A 57 24.44 -0.81 -4.27
N ALA A 58 24.73 0.02 -3.26
CA ALA A 58 25.44 1.29 -3.44
C ALA A 58 26.87 1.14 -4.02
N ASP A 59 27.52 0.03 -3.74
CA ASP A 59 28.84 -0.35 -4.29
C ASP A 59 28.79 -0.84 -5.75
N GLY A 60 27.60 -0.90 -6.36
CA GLY A 60 27.39 -1.41 -7.72
C GLY A 60 27.18 -2.92 -7.81
N ARG A 61 27.31 -3.68 -6.72
CA ARG A 61 27.03 -5.11 -6.66
C ARG A 61 25.57 -5.38 -7.03
N ARG A 62 25.35 -6.38 -7.87
CA ARG A 62 24.00 -6.80 -8.30
C ARG A 62 23.75 -8.23 -7.88
N THR A 63 22.59 -8.46 -7.28
CA THR A 63 22.17 -9.79 -6.83
C THR A 63 20.70 -10.00 -7.20
N VAL A 64 20.32 -11.24 -7.46
CA VAL A 64 18.90 -11.60 -7.65
C VAL A 64 18.32 -11.90 -6.27
N GLY A 65 17.25 -11.21 -5.92
CA GLY A 65 16.47 -11.45 -4.72
C GLY A 65 15.16 -12.16 -5.06
N ASN A 66 14.63 -12.91 -4.10
CA ASN A 66 13.33 -13.57 -4.17
C ASN A 66 12.29 -12.74 -3.41
N VAL A 67 11.13 -12.56 -3.99
CA VAL A 67 10.02 -11.85 -3.33
C VAL A 67 9.44 -12.78 -2.26
N THR A 68 9.51 -12.37 -0.99
CA THR A 68 9.01 -13.15 0.15
C THR A 68 7.54 -12.87 0.41
N GLY A 69 7.12 -11.62 0.29
CA GLY A 69 5.74 -11.23 0.52
C GLY A 69 5.38 -9.95 -0.23
N VAL A 70 4.11 -9.85 -0.65
CA VAL A 70 3.57 -8.70 -1.38
C VAL A 70 2.22 -8.32 -0.79
N ASP A 71 2.09 -7.05 -0.43
CA ASP A 71 0.83 -6.38 -0.17
C ASP A 71 0.55 -5.38 -1.31
N GLY A 72 -0.15 -5.85 -2.34
CA GLY A 72 -0.44 -5.04 -3.53
C GLY A 72 -1.38 -3.86 -3.25
N ASP A 73 -2.22 -3.94 -2.22
CA ASP A 73 -3.16 -2.87 -1.86
C ASP A 73 -2.49 -1.79 -1.03
N GLY A 74 -1.60 -2.19 -0.12
CA GLY A 74 -0.76 -1.27 0.64
C GLY A 74 0.50 -0.84 -0.08
N ASP A 75 0.72 -1.32 -1.32
CA ASP A 75 1.88 -1.03 -2.16
C ASP A 75 3.22 -1.36 -1.48
N LEU A 76 3.31 -2.50 -0.78
CA LEU A 76 4.48 -2.96 -0.04
C LEU A 76 4.96 -4.31 -0.56
N ALA A 77 6.26 -4.52 -0.56
CA ALA A 77 6.85 -5.82 -0.81
C ALA A 77 8.16 -6.01 -0.05
N VAL A 78 8.42 -7.24 0.38
CA VAL A 78 9.68 -7.65 1.01
C VAL A 78 10.40 -8.65 0.11
N ILE A 79 11.70 -8.45 -0.03
CA ILE A 79 12.59 -9.25 -0.87
C ILE A 79 13.65 -9.89 0.02
N ASP A 80 13.83 -11.20 -0.14
CA ASP A 80 14.96 -11.93 0.40
C ASP A 80 16.14 -11.84 -0.57
N VAL A 81 17.25 -11.31 -0.10
CA VAL A 81 18.45 -11.13 -0.90
C VAL A 81 19.70 -11.10 -0.02
N ASP A 82 20.80 -11.64 -0.48
CA ASP A 82 22.07 -11.46 0.22
C ASP A 82 22.45 -9.98 0.28
N THR A 83 22.28 -9.36 1.46
CA THR A 83 22.60 -7.96 1.69
C THR A 83 24.09 -7.71 1.94
N GLY A 84 24.89 -8.77 2.17
CA GLY A 84 26.32 -8.65 2.49
C GLY A 84 26.55 -7.75 3.70
N SER A 85 27.40 -6.72 3.55
CA SER A 85 27.72 -5.74 4.58
C SER A 85 26.80 -4.53 4.62
N ALA A 86 25.71 -4.51 3.81
CA ALA A 86 24.74 -3.39 3.81
C ALA A 86 24.05 -3.27 5.19
N ALA A 87 24.17 -2.11 5.81
CA ALA A 87 23.61 -1.88 7.12
C ALA A 87 22.09 -1.71 7.07
N PRO A 88 21.32 -2.33 7.97
CA PRO A 88 19.90 -2.04 8.11
C PRO A 88 19.66 -0.59 8.49
N LEU A 89 18.60 0.01 7.93
CA LEU A 89 18.14 1.32 8.32
C LEU A 89 17.29 1.24 9.59
N GLU A 90 17.57 2.11 10.56
CA GLU A 90 16.76 2.16 11.78
C GLU A 90 15.37 2.73 11.52
N TRP A 91 14.37 2.18 12.20
CA TRP A 91 13.02 2.71 12.18
C TRP A 91 12.94 3.98 13.04
N GLY A 92 12.37 5.03 12.46
CA GLY A 92 11.95 6.23 13.18
C GLY A 92 10.46 6.14 13.57
N ASP A 93 9.87 7.31 13.81
CA ASP A 93 8.46 7.46 14.17
C ASP A 93 7.74 8.29 13.09
N GLY A 94 7.02 7.60 12.20
CA GLY A 94 6.24 8.23 11.13
C GLY A 94 4.99 8.98 11.63
N ASP A 95 4.46 8.60 12.80
CA ASP A 95 3.30 9.26 13.40
C ASP A 95 3.67 10.59 14.09
N ALA A 96 4.94 10.81 14.41
CA ALA A 96 5.44 12.08 14.93
C ALA A 96 5.61 13.17 13.87
N LEU A 97 5.46 12.83 12.57
CA LEU A 97 5.57 13.82 11.50
C LEU A 97 4.41 14.81 11.51
N ALA A 98 4.75 16.09 11.45
CA ALA A 98 3.81 17.19 11.35
C ALA A 98 4.17 18.13 10.20
N VAL A 99 3.24 18.96 9.75
CA VAL A 99 3.51 20.00 8.75
C VAL A 99 4.67 20.87 9.21
N GLY A 100 5.67 21.05 8.34
CA GLY A 100 6.90 21.76 8.65
C GLY A 100 8.02 20.89 9.20
N SER A 101 7.81 19.59 9.50
CA SER A 101 8.89 18.66 9.85
C SER A 101 9.92 18.59 8.74
N ALA A 102 11.20 18.74 9.07
CA ALA A 102 12.31 18.56 8.14
C ALA A 102 12.46 17.07 7.80
N VAL A 103 12.54 16.76 6.53
CA VAL A 103 12.67 15.38 6.03
C VAL A 103 13.66 15.30 4.87
N PHE A 104 14.25 14.11 4.72
CA PHE A 104 15.20 13.82 3.64
C PHE A 104 14.68 12.65 2.81
N GLY A 105 14.40 12.91 1.54
CA GLY A 105 14.07 11.87 0.58
C GLY A 105 15.35 11.21 0.06
N ALA A 106 15.43 9.89 0.11
CA ALA A 106 16.60 9.19 -0.39
C ALA A 106 16.22 8.07 -1.38
N ALA A 107 17.10 7.80 -2.33
CA ALA A 107 16.86 6.85 -3.41
C ALA A 107 18.18 6.34 -4.01
N ALA A 108 18.13 5.18 -4.63
CA ALA A 108 19.25 4.66 -5.40
C ALA A 108 19.46 5.44 -6.71
N SER A 109 20.70 5.63 -7.08
CA SER A 109 21.09 6.19 -8.39
C SER A 109 21.30 5.08 -9.43
N HIS A 110 21.12 5.43 -10.72
CA HIS A 110 21.45 4.52 -11.80
C HIS A 110 22.94 4.15 -11.76
N GLY A 111 23.24 2.85 -11.79
CA GLY A 111 24.62 2.36 -11.80
C GLY A 111 25.27 2.24 -10.42
N GLY A 112 24.56 2.52 -9.36
CA GLY A 112 25.05 2.51 -7.97
C GLY A 112 25.09 3.91 -7.35
N GLY A 113 25.30 3.96 -6.03
CA GLY A 113 25.28 5.20 -5.25
C GLY A 113 23.88 5.61 -4.80
N THR A 114 23.82 6.67 -4.02
CA THR A 114 22.61 7.16 -3.36
C THR A 114 22.40 8.64 -3.65
N ARG A 115 21.14 9.03 -3.83
CA ARG A 115 20.71 10.43 -3.85
C ARG A 115 20.02 10.75 -2.55
N VAL A 116 20.31 11.91 -1.99
CA VAL A 116 19.59 12.44 -0.82
C VAL A 116 19.18 13.89 -1.15
N THR A 117 17.94 14.21 -0.86
CA THR A 117 17.35 15.54 -1.07
C THR A 117 16.68 15.99 0.21
N PHE A 118 16.63 17.28 0.44
CA PHE A 118 15.98 17.90 1.59
C PHE A 118 14.64 18.51 1.22
N GLY A 119 13.69 18.43 2.14
CA GLY A 119 12.37 19.06 2.04
C GLY A 119 11.67 19.12 3.38
N LEU A 120 10.42 19.53 3.34
CA LEU A 120 9.54 19.65 4.49
C LEU A 120 8.28 18.81 4.26
N VAL A 121 7.68 18.33 5.33
CA VAL A 121 6.31 17.79 5.31
C VAL A 121 5.36 18.95 5.01
N SER A 122 4.57 18.82 3.95
CA SER A 122 3.58 19.80 3.52
C SER A 122 2.15 19.47 3.97
N ALA A 123 1.85 18.16 4.14
CA ALA A 123 0.58 17.71 4.69
C ALA A 123 0.73 16.30 5.29
N VAL A 124 -0.16 15.97 6.23
CA VAL A 124 -0.29 14.64 6.84
C VAL A 124 -1.69 14.09 6.61
N ALA A 125 -1.88 12.80 6.89
CA ALA A 125 -3.16 12.11 6.74
C ALA A 125 -3.77 12.26 5.33
N ARG A 126 -2.90 12.28 4.30
CA ARG A 126 -3.35 12.33 2.89
C ARG A 126 -3.83 10.98 2.43
N GLU A 127 -4.79 11.00 1.54
CA GLU A 127 -5.25 9.81 0.84
C GLU A 127 -4.88 9.89 -0.64
N PHE A 128 -4.57 8.74 -1.23
CA PHE A 128 -4.33 8.64 -2.66
C PHE A 128 -4.72 7.26 -3.19
N ARG A 129 -4.83 7.14 -4.51
CA ARG A 129 -5.02 5.85 -5.14
C ARG A 129 -3.67 5.25 -5.53
N GLY A 130 -3.38 4.09 -4.94
CA GLY A 130 -2.20 3.30 -5.27
C GLY A 130 -2.26 2.74 -6.70
N PRO A 131 -1.19 2.07 -7.17
CA PRO A 131 -1.11 1.55 -8.54
C PRO A 131 -2.20 0.56 -8.92
N GLY A 132 -2.79 -0.15 -7.95
CA GLY A 132 -3.94 -1.04 -8.11
C GLY A 132 -5.29 -0.32 -8.11
N GLY A 133 -5.31 1.03 -8.08
CA GLY A 133 -6.53 1.84 -7.97
C GLY A 133 -7.13 1.87 -6.57
N ARG A 134 -6.52 1.18 -5.60
CA ARG A 134 -6.94 1.14 -4.20
C ARG A 134 -6.63 2.44 -3.48
N ARG A 135 -7.52 2.85 -2.61
CA ARG A 135 -7.31 3.98 -1.71
C ARG A 135 -6.29 3.57 -0.64
N ILE A 136 -5.28 4.39 -0.47
CA ILE A 136 -4.27 4.31 0.58
C ILE A 136 -4.41 5.57 1.42
N ASP A 137 -4.74 5.39 2.69
CA ASP A 137 -4.97 6.48 3.64
C ASP A 137 -3.76 6.73 4.53
N GLY A 138 -3.72 7.90 5.16
CA GLY A 138 -2.73 8.24 6.18
C GLY A 138 -1.35 8.57 5.65
N SER A 139 -1.17 8.78 4.33
CA SER A 139 0.14 9.13 3.77
C SER A 139 0.60 10.53 4.17
N VAL A 140 1.91 10.73 4.13
CA VAL A 140 2.59 12.00 4.37
C VAL A 140 2.97 12.61 3.03
N GLU A 141 2.59 13.87 2.82
CA GLU A 141 3.02 14.67 1.67
C GLU A 141 4.26 15.50 2.03
N HIS A 142 5.25 15.51 1.17
CA HIS A 142 6.49 16.26 1.39
C HIS A 142 7.06 16.87 0.11
N THR A 143 7.97 17.83 0.26
CA THR A 143 8.58 18.61 -0.81
C THR A 143 10.02 18.21 -1.14
N ALA A 144 10.59 17.18 -0.49
CA ALA A 144 11.93 16.71 -0.84
C ALA A 144 11.93 16.17 -2.29
N PRO A 145 12.70 16.77 -3.22
CA PRO A 145 12.62 16.41 -4.65
C PRO A 145 13.03 14.96 -4.89
N LEU A 146 12.22 14.23 -5.62
CA LEU A 146 12.47 12.82 -5.97
C LEU A 146 12.52 12.64 -7.49
N ALA A 147 13.57 11.98 -7.96
CA ALA A 147 13.70 11.59 -9.37
C ALA A 147 12.86 10.33 -9.68
N PRO A 148 12.55 10.05 -10.96
CA PRO A 148 12.01 8.76 -11.36
C PRO A 148 12.88 7.60 -10.82
N GLY A 149 12.24 6.54 -10.31
CA GLY A 149 12.91 5.42 -9.67
C GLY A 149 13.13 5.59 -8.15
N SER A 150 12.61 6.65 -7.53
CA SER A 150 12.73 6.85 -6.08
C SER A 150 11.65 6.12 -5.27
N SER A 151 10.58 5.62 -5.89
CA SER A 151 9.55 4.82 -5.20
C SER A 151 10.16 3.61 -4.49
N GLY A 152 9.80 3.38 -3.25
CA GLY A 152 10.39 2.37 -2.36
C GLY A 152 11.66 2.81 -1.64
N GLY A 153 12.18 4.00 -1.93
CA GLY A 153 13.25 4.62 -1.16
C GLY A 153 12.73 5.24 0.14
N PRO A 154 13.60 5.45 1.14
CA PRO A 154 13.21 5.97 2.44
C PRO A 154 12.92 7.47 2.41
N LEU A 155 11.96 7.89 3.23
CA LEU A 155 11.87 9.23 3.80
C LEU A 155 12.49 9.16 5.19
N LEU A 156 13.43 10.05 5.47
CA LEU A 156 14.27 10.02 6.68
C LEU A 156 14.03 11.24 7.54
N ASP A 157 14.20 11.08 8.85
CA ASP A 157 14.34 12.21 9.79
C ASP A 157 15.78 12.77 9.77
N ALA A 158 16.03 13.80 10.59
CA ALA A 158 17.35 14.43 10.73
C ALA A 158 18.43 13.51 11.34
N ASN A 159 18.04 12.38 11.92
CA ASN A 159 18.94 11.37 12.48
C ASN A 159 19.21 10.22 11.51
N GLY A 160 18.65 10.26 10.30
CA GLY A 160 18.78 9.21 9.30
C GLY A 160 17.88 7.99 9.55
N ARG A 161 16.85 8.11 10.39
CA ARG A 161 15.91 7.01 10.65
C ARG A 161 14.76 7.05 9.67
N LEU A 162 14.25 5.87 9.32
CA LEU A 162 13.12 5.68 8.42
C LEU A 162 11.83 6.20 9.05
N VAL A 163 11.30 7.32 8.57
CA VAL A 163 10.01 7.88 8.99
C VAL A 163 8.92 7.71 7.94
N GLY A 164 9.27 7.25 6.73
CA GLY A 164 8.31 6.92 5.67
C GLY A 164 8.95 6.18 4.51
N LEU A 165 8.12 5.54 3.69
CA LEU A 165 8.51 4.89 2.43
C LEU A 165 7.92 5.69 1.28
N ASN A 166 8.78 6.29 0.45
CA ASN A 166 8.35 7.06 -0.72
C ASN A 166 7.60 6.17 -1.71
N THR A 167 6.44 6.60 -2.20
CA THR A 167 5.62 5.78 -3.09
C THR A 167 5.19 6.52 -4.35
N ASN A 168 4.47 7.61 -4.25
CA ASN A 168 3.83 8.27 -5.38
C ASN A 168 4.20 9.76 -5.47
N ARG A 169 3.94 10.35 -6.65
CA ARG A 169 4.09 11.78 -6.90
C ARG A 169 2.71 12.40 -7.13
N ILE A 170 2.43 13.51 -6.44
CA ILE A 170 1.21 14.29 -6.64
C ILE A 170 1.59 15.61 -7.31
N GLY A 171 1.41 15.71 -8.62
CA GLY A 171 1.72 16.95 -9.33
C GLY A 171 3.22 17.30 -9.34
N GLU A 172 3.54 18.58 -9.50
CA GLU A 172 4.91 19.07 -9.52
C GLU A 172 5.38 19.47 -8.13
N GLY A 173 6.50 18.86 -7.68
CA GLY A 173 7.16 19.22 -6.41
C GLY A 173 6.58 18.61 -5.15
N PHE A 174 5.51 17.81 -5.23
CA PHE A 174 4.91 17.13 -4.09
C PHE A 174 4.96 15.61 -4.23
N TYR A 175 5.35 14.94 -3.17
CA TYR A 175 5.57 13.50 -3.12
C TYR A 175 4.87 12.90 -1.91
N LEU A 176 4.45 11.64 -2.02
CA LEU A 176 3.81 10.90 -0.95
C LEU A 176 4.73 9.81 -0.41
N ALA A 177 4.69 9.65 0.90
CA ALA A 177 5.32 8.55 1.60
C ALA A 177 4.31 7.85 2.52
N LEU A 178 4.41 6.54 2.61
CA LEU A 178 3.71 5.74 3.61
C LEU A 178 4.43 5.95 4.95
N PRO A 179 3.77 6.43 6.03
CA PRO A 179 4.44 6.71 7.28
C PRO A 179 4.98 5.42 7.93
N ALA A 180 6.21 5.48 8.44
CA ALA A 180 6.87 4.37 9.11
C ALA A 180 6.36 4.23 10.55
N ASN A 181 5.11 3.86 10.71
CA ASN A 181 4.42 3.66 11.98
C ASN A 181 4.29 2.18 12.35
N ALA A 182 3.68 1.91 13.50
CA ALA A 182 3.47 0.55 13.99
C ALA A 182 2.66 -0.33 13.00
N GLY A 183 1.67 0.26 12.30
CA GLY A 183 0.88 -0.45 11.30
C GLY A 183 1.69 -0.86 10.08
N LEU A 184 2.52 0.05 9.54
CA LEU A 184 3.43 -0.28 8.44
C LEU A 184 4.43 -1.36 8.88
N ARG A 185 5.04 -1.20 10.07
CA ARG A 185 6.02 -2.16 10.60
C ARG A 185 5.41 -3.56 10.74
N GLY A 186 4.22 -3.67 11.33
CA GLY A 186 3.53 -4.97 11.49
C GLY A 186 3.24 -5.65 10.16
N ARG A 187 2.83 -4.90 9.12
CA ARG A 187 2.65 -5.43 7.76
C ARG A 187 3.97 -5.90 7.15
N VAL A 188 5.02 -5.11 7.28
CA VAL A 188 6.36 -5.48 6.76
C VAL A 188 6.89 -6.73 7.45
N ASP A 189 6.73 -6.86 8.77
CA ASP A 189 7.13 -8.04 9.52
C ASP A 189 6.38 -9.30 9.07
N ALA A 190 5.06 -9.19 8.81
CA ALA A 190 4.26 -10.28 8.26
C ALA A 190 4.75 -10.69 6.86
N LEU A 191 4.95 -9.70 5.97
CA LEU A 191 5.49 -9.97 4.62
C LEU A 191 6.88 -10.60 4.67
N ALA A 192 7.74 -10.21 5.61
CA ALA A 192 9.07 -10.79 5.79
C ALA A 192 9.05 -12.25 6.23
N ARG A 193 7.95 -12.71 6.87
CA ARG A 193 7.70 -14.12 7.20
C ARG A 193 7.00 -14.88 6.07
N GLY A 194 6.72 -14.23 4.93
CA GLY A 194 5.96 -14.83 3.82
C GLY A 194 4.45 -14.91 4.09
N GLU A 195 3.95 -14.20 5.10
CA GLU A 195 2.53 -14.09 5.39
C GLU A 195 1.92 -13.05 4.44
N ALA A 196 1.18 -13.51 3.42
CA ALA A 196 0.40 -12.60 2.61
C ALA A 196 -0.72 -11.96 3.47
N PRO A 197 -1.05 -10.67 3.26
CA PRO A 197 -2.24 -10.10 3.89
C PRO A 197 -3.44 -11.01 3.61
N ARG A 198 -4.13 -11.43 4.65
CA ARG A 198 -5.36 -12.24 4.49
C ARG A 198 -6.37 -11.38 3.75
N LYS A 199 -6.55 -11.66 2.46
CA LYS A 199 -7.54 -10.98 1.64
C LYS A 199 -8.75 -11.88 1.53
N THR A 200 -9.81 -11.51 2.22
CA THR A 200 -11.11 -12.09 1.95
C THR A 200 -11.58 -11.59 0.59
N ARG A 201 -11.48 -12.46 -0.42
CA ARG A 201 -11.94 -12.16 -1.78
C ARG A 201 -13.39 -12.61 -1.91
N LEU A 202 -14.29 -11.64 -2.01
CA LEU A 202 -15.72 -11.95 -2.15
C LEU A 202 -16.05 -12.61 -3.52
N GLY A 203 -15.30 -12.25 -4.58
CA GLY A 203 -15.50 -12.78 -5.93
C GLY A 203 -16.67 -12.12 -6.67
N VAL A 204 -16.78 -10.79 -6.55
CA VAL A 204 -17.77 -9.99 -7.26
C VAL A 204 -17.11 -8.98 -8.20
N ALA A 205 -17.70 -8.78 -9.37
CA ALA A 205 -17.46 -7.62 -10.21
C ALA A 205 -18.47 -6.54 -9.85
N VAL A 206 -18.03 -5.33 -9.58
CA VAL A 206 -18.91 -4.25 -9.10
C VAL A 206 -18.91 -3.04 -10.03
N ALA A 207 -20.00 -2.28 -10.04
CA ALA A 207 -20.09 -0.99 -10.71
C ALA A 207 -19.85 0.13 -9.72
N PRO A 208 -19.21 1.25 -10.17
CA PRO A 208 -19.08 2.46 -9.36
C PRO A 208 -20.47 2.97 -8.86
N SER A 209 -20.50 3.55 -7.67
CA SER A 209 -21.74 3.97 -6.99
C SER A 209 -22.60 4.93 -7.82
N HIS A 210 -21.98 5.84 -8.61
CA HIS A 210 -22.74 6.73 -9.50
C HIS A 210 -23.46 5.99 -10.62
N ILE A 211 -22.89 4.88 -11.14
CA ILE A 211 -23.54 4.01 -12.11
C ILE A 211 -24.67 3.23 -11.43
N ALA A 212 -24.43 2.70 -10.23
CA ALA A 212 -25.46 2.01 -9.44
C ALA A 212 -26.71 2.88 -9.23
N ARG A 213 -26.53 4.13 -8.78
CA ARG A 213 -27.62 5.10 -8.60
C ARG A 213 -28.38 5.36 -9.91
N ARG A 214 -27.67 5.60 -11.02
CA ARG A 214 -28.27 5.82 -12.34
C ARG A 214 -29.10 4.63 -12.81
N MET A 215 -28.57 3.41 -12.64
CA MET A 215 -29.27 2.19 -13.06
C MET A 215 -30.53 1.95 -12.23
N ARG A 216 -30.47 2.13 -10.89
CA ARG A 216 -31.65 2.01 -10.02
C ARG A 216 -32.73 3.01 -10.39
N ARG A 217 -32.37 4.26 -10.63
CA ARG A 217 -33.32 5.29 -11.09
C ARG A 217 -33.99 4.93 -12.43
N SER A 218 -33.24 4.38 -13.38
CA SER A 218 -33.78 4.01 -14.70
C SER A 218 -34.83 2.89 -14.67
N VAL A 219 -34.85 2.07 -13.62
CA VAL A 219 -35.83 1.01 -13.40
C VAL A 219 -36.86 1.34 -12.30
N GLY A 220 -36.94 2.61 -11.88
CA GLY A 220 -37.92 3.08 -10.90
C GLY A 220 -37.65 2.69 -9.44
N LEU A 221 -36.44 2.22 -9.12
CA LEU A 221 -36.04 1.88 -7.76
C LEU A 221 -35.54 3.13 -7.01
N PRO A 222 -35.81 3.23 -5.69
CA PRO A 222 -35.32 4.35 -4.89
C PRO A 222 -33.80 4.43 -4.89
N GLU A 223 -33.28 5.66 -4.88
CA GLU A 223 -31.86 5.90 -4.73
C GLU A 223 -31.38 5.40 -3.37
N ARG A 224 -30.29 4.66 -3.37
CA ARG A 224 -29.64 4.16 -2.16
C ARG A 224 -28.14 4.11 -2.40
N GLU A 225 -27.37 4.44 -1.37
CA GLU A 225 -25.93 4.27 -1.39
C GLU A 225 -25.58 2.79 -1.33
N GLY A 226 -24.48 2.43 -1.99
CA GLY A 226 -24.02 1.06 -2.10
C GLY A 226 -23.34 0.81 -3.43
N ILE A 227 -22.81 -0.40 -3.59
CA ILE A 227 -22.16 -0.83 -4.81
C ILE A 227 -22.96 -1.93 -5.50
N LEU A 228 -23.18 -1.78 -6.79
CA LEU A 228 -24.00 -2.74 -7.58
C LEU A 228 -23.11 -3.89 -8.07
N VAL A 229 -23.52 -5.11 -7.76
CA VAL A 229 -22.91 -6.33 -8.29
C VAL A 229 -23.26 -6.47 -9.78
N ARG A 230 -22.24 -6.55 -10.63
CA ARG A 230 -22.37 -6.76 -12.08
C ARG A 230 -22.17 -8.21 -12.48
N GLY A 231 -21.50 -8.97 -11.64
CA GLY A 231 -21.25 -10.38 -11.85
C GLY A 231 -20.68 -11.02 -10.59
N VAL A 232 -20.85 -12.32 -10.50
CA VAL A 232 -20.36 -13.16 -9.41
C VAL A 232 -19.51 -14.26 -10.02
N GLU A 233 -18.34 -14.49 -9.46
CA GLU A 233 -17.40 -15.53 -9.88
C GLU A 233 -17.88 -16.89 -9.34
N ASP A 234 -17.94 -17.91 -10.20
CA ASP A 234 -18.36 -19.25 -9.81
C ASP A 234 -17.46 -19.83 -8.71
N GLY A 235 -18.07 -20.48 -7.72
CA GLY A 235 -17.36 -21.06 -6.58
C GLY A 235 -16.76 -20.06 -5.59
N SER A 236 -17.02 -18.76 -5.76
CA SER A 236 -16.56 -17.71 -4.87
C SER A 236 -17.37 -17.66 -3.56
N LEU A 237 -16.87 -16.90 -2.58
CA LEU A 237 -17.58 -16.64 -1.32
C LEU A 237 -18.95 -15.97 -1.59
N ALA A 238 -19.02 -15.07 -2.58
CA ALA A 238 -20.27 -14.44 -2.98
C ALA A 238 -21.27 -15.44 -3.54
N ALA A 239 -20.82 -16.33 -4.45
CA ALA A 239 -21.68 -17.40 -4.99
C ALA A 239 -22.19 -18.32 -3.88
N GLY A 240 -21.32 -18.74 -2.97
CA GLY A 240 -21.68 -19.57 -1.80
C GLY A 240 -22.65 -18.87 -0.82
N ALA A 241 -22.65 -17.55 -0.77
CA ALA A 241 -23.56 -16.74 0.05
C ALA A 241 -24.87 -16.38 -0.69
N GLY A 242 -25.06 -16.80 -1.96
CA GLY A 242 -26.25 -16.50 -2.73
C GLY A 242 -26.35 -15.04 -3.21
N ILE A 243 -25.21 -14.35 -3.33
CA ILE A 243 -25.14 -13.01 -3.95
C ILE A 243 -25.24 -13.17 -5.46
N GLU A 244 -26.00 -12.29 -6.10
CA GLU A 244 -26.29 -12.35 -7.54
C GLU A 244 -26.01 -11.01 -8.23
N ALA A 245 -25.86 -11.06 -9.56
CA ALA A 245 -25.81 -9.85 -10.36
C ALA A 245 -27.11 -9.05 -10.23
N GLY A 246 -27.00 -7.75 -9.98
CA GLY A 246 -28.14 -6.87 -9.67
C GLY A 246 -28.32 -6.57 -8.20
N ASP A 247 -27.67 -7.28 -7.29
CA ASP A 247 -27.66 -6.95 -5.87
C ASP A 247 -26.89 -5.65 -5.61
N LEU A 248 -27.40 -4.83 -4.68
CA LEU A 248 -26.71 -3.65 -4.18
C LEU A 248 -26.14 -3.95 -2.80
N LEU A 249 -24.83 -4.03 -2.67
CA LEU A 249 -24.17 -4.24 -1.37
C LEU A 249 -24.17 -2.93 -0.60
N VAL A 250 -24.68 -2.94 0.64
CA VAL A 250 -24.88 -1.72 1.45
C VAL A 250 -24.16 -1.76 2.79
N GLU A 251 -23.84 -2.97 3.31
CA GLU A 251 -23.15 -3.10 4.60
C GLU A 251 -22.38 -4.44 4.65
N ALA A 252 -21.18 -4.45 5.21
CA ALA A 252 -20.43 -5.67 5.53
C ALA A 252 -19.90 -5.62 6.97
N GLY A 253 -20.21 -6.65 7.77
CA GLY A 253 -19.80 -6.74 9.16
C GLY A 253 -20.19 -5.51 10.01
N GLY A 254 -21.36 -4.91 9.75
CA GLY A 254 -21.84 -3.72 10.46
C GLY A 254 -21.29 -2.39 9.92
N ARG A 255 -20.45 -2.39 8.88
CA ARG A 255 -19.90 -1.19 8.25
C ARG A 255 -20.66 -0.85 6.97
N SER A 256 -21.10 0.39 6.83
CA SER A 256 -21.73 0.88 5.61
C SER A 256 -20.78 0.83 4.43
N ILE A 257 -21.31 0.46 3.26
CA ILE A 257 -20.59 0.42 1.98
C ILE A 257 -21.22 1.46 1.07
N ALA A 258 -20.50 2.53 0.77
CA ALA A 258 -20.89 3.53 -0.22
C ALA A 258 -20.18 3.32 -1.56
N ASP A 259 -18.95 2.81 -1.55
CA ASP A 259 -18.14 2.54 -2.72
C ASP A 259 -17.32 1.23 -2.61
N ALA A 260 -16.51 0.95 -3.63
CA ALA A 260 -15.69 -0.26 -3.66
C ALA A 260 -14.56 -0.24 -2.63
N ASP A 261 -14.05 0.95 -2.29
CA ASP A 261 -12.97 1.09 -1.31
C ASP A 261 -13.48 0.72 0.09
N ASP A 262 -14.71 1.11 0.43
CA ASP A 262 -15.37 0.71 1.68
C ASP A 262 -15.54 -0.80 1.80
N LEU A 263 -15.98 -1.46 0.70
CA LEU A 263 -16.07 -2.93 0.67
C LEU A 263 -14.71 -3.57 0.90
N PHE A 264 -13.68 -3.07 0.23
CA PHE A 264 -12.34 -3.62 0.35
C PHE A 264 -11.74 -3.39 1.75
N ALA A 265 -11.97 -2.22 2.35
CA ALA A 265 -11.55 -1.94 3.71
C ALA A 265 -12.24 -2.90 4.70
N ALA A 266 -13.55 -3.09 4.55
CA ALA A 266 -14.30 -4.04 5.38
C ALA A 266 -13.79 -5.48 5.23
N LEU A 267 -13.59 -5.94 4.00
CA LEU A 267 -13.10 -7.31 3.72
C LEU A 267 -11.66 -7.54 4.21
N GLY A 268 -10.85 -6.49 4.33
CA GLY A 268 -9.49 -6.56 4.87
C GLY A 268 -9.44 -6.81 6.39
N GLU A 269 -10.50 -6.44 7.10
CA GLU A 269 -10.57 -6.52 8.56
C GLU A 269 -11.52 -7.63 9.06
N LEU A 270 -12.46 -8.06 8.23
CA LEU A 270 -13.47 -9.07 8.61
C LEU A 270 -12.90 -10.49 8.52
N GLU A 271 -13.11 -11.25 9.58
CA GLU A 271 -12.88 -12.69 9.58
C GLU A 271 -14.14 -13.43 9.13
N LEU A 272 -13.94 -14.55 8.43
CA LEU A 272 -15.03 -15.44 8.06
C LEU A 272 -15.51 -16.26 9.26
N PRO A 273 -16.81 -16.48 9.40
CA PRO A 273 -17.90 -15.96 8.59
C PRO A 273 -18.40 -14.59 9.08
N PHE A 274 -18.88 -13.73 8.16
CA PHE A 274 -19.46 -12.43 8.49
C PHE A 274 -20.79 -12.20 7.78
N ASP A 275 -21.59 -11.25 8.28
CA ASP A 275 -22.86 -10.85 7.69
C ASP A 275 -22.65 -9.72 6.68
N LEU A 276 -23.32 -9.84 5.53
CA LEU A 276 -23.32 -8.83 4.48
C LEU A 276 -24.78 -8.47 4.16
N LYS A 277 -25.13 -7.17 4.25
CA LYS A 277 -26.44 -6.69 3.83
C LYS A 277 -26.40 -6.24 2.37
N LEU A 278 -27.44 -6.65 1.66
CA LEU A 278 -27.65 -6.29 0.27
C LEU A 278 -29.12 -5.91 0.02
N VAL A 279 -29.37 -5.25 -1.09
CA VAL A 279 -30.72 -4.93 -1.56
C VAL A 279 -30.90 -5.58 -2.93
N ARG A 280 -31.85 -6.53 -2.99
CA ARG A 280 -32.28 -7.18 -4.24
C ARG A 280 -33.61 -6.61 -4.67
N GLY A 281 -33.62 -5.84 -5.77
CA GLY A 281 -34.79 -5.03 -6.15
C GLY A 281 -35.08 -3.96 -5.10
N ALA A 282 -36.19 -4.12 -4.38
CA ALA A 282 -36.61 -3.25 -3.26
C ALA A 282 -36.38 -3.88 -1.87
N GLU A 283 -36.08 -5.19 -1.81
CA GLU A 283 -35.96 -5.94 -0.55
C GLU A 283 -34.53 -5.87 0.01
N GLU A 284 -34.43 -5.58 1.29
CA GLU A 284 -33.17 -5.71 2.03
C GLU A 284 -33.00 -7.16 2.51
N ARG A 285 -31.83 -7.72 2.34
CA ARG A 285 -31.47 -9.09 2.75
C ARG A 285 -30.12 -9.07 3.45
N THR A 286 -29.99 -9.97 4.42
CA THR A 286 -28.70 -10.28 5.05
C THR A 286 -28.27 -11.67 4.63
N VAL A 287 -27.04 -11.79 4.12
CA VAL A 287 -26.46 -13.08 3.75
C VAL A 287 -25.22 -13.35 4.59
N ARG A 288 -24.96 -14.63 4.88
CA ARG A 288 -23.79 -15.06 5.65
C ARG A 288 -22.67 -15.46 4.68
N VAL A 289 -21.60 -14.71 4.68
CA VAL A 289 -20.42 -14.98 3.84
C VAL A 289 -19.47 -15.90 4.58
N GLY A 290 -19.04 -17.01 3.95
CA GLY A 290 -18.12 -18.00 4.53
C GLY A 290 -18.78 -18.97 5.54
N GLY A 291 -20.08 -18.93 5.72
CA GLY A 291 -20.84 -19.98 6.37
C GLY A 291 -21.09 -21.09 5.35
N GLY A 292 -20.67 -22.32 5.63
CA GLY A 292 -21.05 -23.46 4.77
C GLY A 292 -22.56 -23.47 4.54
N THR A 293 -23.01 -23.77 3.33
CA THR A 293 -24.42 -23.96 3.00
C THR A 293 -25.02 -24.97 4.00
N ALA A 294 -25.83 -24.49 4.95
CA ALA A 294 -26.81 -25.37 5.59
C ALA A 294 -27.76 -25.76 4.45
N ALA A 295 -27.61 -26.98 3.94
CA ALA A 295 -28.65 -27.63 3.15
C ALA A 295 -29.89 -27.68 4.03
N THR A 296 -30.85 -26.79 3.81
CA THR A 296 -32.22 -26.99 4.28
C THR A 296 -32.77 -28.13 3.46
N GLY A 297 -32.58 -29.34 4.04
CA GLY A 297 -33.38 -30.48 3.64
C GLY A 297 -34.80 -30.27 4.18
N GLU A 298 -35.72 -29.94 3.29
CA GLU A 298 -37.14 -30.20 3.56
C GLU A 298 -37.39 -31.69 3.42
N ALA A 299 -37.87 -32.28 4.50
CA ALA A 299 -38.55 -33.57 4.50
C ALA A 299 -40.04 -33.33 4.37
#